data_7a6f840b75c8ef5717947d203669d671
#
_entry.id   7a6f840b75c8ef5717947d203669d671
#
_cell.length_a   1.000
_cell.length_b   1.000
_cell.length_c   1.000
_cell.angle_alpha   90.00
_cell.angle_beta   90.00
_cell.angle_gamma   90.00
#
_symmetry.space_group_name_H-M   'P 1'
#
loop_
_entity.id
_entity.type
_entity.pdbx_description
1 polymer ?
#
loop_
_entity_poly.entity_id
_entity_poly.type
_entity_poly.pdbx_seq_one_letter_code
_entity_poly.pdbx_strand_id
1 'polypeptide(L)'
;HRDTHSISLVGVKNISSTDIEKWAHIDHSSAELTEPSSPVSIESRSEHEFKTREIIQAIKHGHVYQVNYGRRWKAPLENDSWSVFSKLSRANPAPYSSWMRSPSLKWSVVSASPEQLLRIKDGIIRTSPIKGTTPRGKDPVEDAAKIDSLIRSKKDLAEHMMLVDLERHDLSSVCEPGSVVWSDFRIASHPNVHHLVSTVEGLVAQGSELSSAISSLFPGGSITGCPKTMSMSIIDHLEGTSRGAWTGSMGHINSTTGIADLNILIRTLDVRIKDSKNIGSVMAGGGIVHDSIPSVEVEEAEWKADAITRATWGAPAFKDNLSPPTAEMGVLALPMSPSNDKNANFTLFQKIPKIILVDNLDSFTF
;
A
#
# COMPACT_ATOMS: atom_id res chain seq x y z
N HIS A 1 -26.77 15.09 1.22
CA HIS A 1 -25.99 15.83 0.21
C HIS A 1 -25.25 14.80 -0.64
N ARG A 2 -25.66 14.68 -1.90
CA ARG A 2 -24.93 13.87 -2.88
C ARG A 2 -23.75 14.72 -3.34
N ASP A 3 -22.56 14.43 -2.83
CA ASP A 3 -21.34 14.98 -3.40
C ASP A 3 -21.09 14.27 -4.72
N THR A 4 -21.17 15.03 -5.79
CA THR A 4 -20.82 14.56 -7.12
C THR A 4 -19.30 14.40 -7.18
N HIS A 5 -18.84 13.16 -7.19
CA HIS A 5 -17.41 12.87 -7.42
C HIS A 5 -17.04 13.36 -8.82
N SER A 6 -16.18 14.35 -8.87
CA SER A 6 -15.67 14.85 -10.15
C SER A 6 -14.39 14.10 -10.51
N ILE A 7 -14.41 13.38 -11.61
CA ILE A 7 -13.21 12.85 -12.24
C ILE A 7 -12.55 13.99 -12.98
N SER A 8 -11.45 14.52 -12.45
CA SER A 8 -10.65 15.51 -13.13
C SER A 8 -9.67 14.82 -14.08
N LEU A 9 -9.85 15.02 -15.38
CA LEU A 9 -8.89 14.59 -16.37
C LEU A 9 -7.72 15.59 -16.38
N VAL A 10 -6.56 15.16 -15.89
CA VAL A 10 -5.33 15.94 -16.01
C VAL A 10 -4.62 15.53 -17.29
N GLY A 11 -4.38 16.48 -18.18
CA GLY A 11 -3.57 16.25 -19.37
C GLY A 11 -2.13 15.96 -18.95
N VAL A 12 -1.60 14.79 -19.31
CA VAL A 12 -0.18 14.48 -19.13
C VAL A 12 0.59 15.03 -20.33
N LYS A 13 1.51 15.96 -20.08
CA LYS A 13 2.49 16.36 -21.08
C LYS A 13 3.49 15.20 -21.20
N ASN A 14 3.83 14.82 -22.44
CA ASN A 14 4.90 13.85 -22.65
C ASN A 14 6.18 14.34 -21.97
N ILE A 15 6.63 13.59 -20.97
CA ILE A 15 7.83 13.89 -20.21
C ILE A 15 8.92 12.98 -20.78
N SER A 16 9.99 13.56 -21.27
CA SER A 16 11.15 12.79 -21.76
C SER A 16 11.93 12.20 -20.58
N SER A 17 12.67 11.11 -20.82
CA SER A 17 13.61 10.57 -19.82
C SER A 17 14.59 11.64 -19.32
N THR A 18 15.00 12.56 -20.19
CA THR A 18 15.86 13.72 -19.88
C THR A 18 15.19 14.71 -18.92
N ASP A 19 13.87 14.87 -19.00
CA ASP A 19 13.14 15.73 -18.04
C ASP A 19 13.02 15.07 -16.67
N ILE A 20 12.86 13.75 -16.64
CA ILE A 20 12.86 12.97 -15.38
C ILE A 20 14.23 13.06 -14.72
N GLU A 21 15.32 12.92 -15.48
CA GLU A 21 16.69 13.08 -14.99
C GLU A 21 16.94 14.50 -14.44
N LYS A 22 16.50 15.54 -15.15
CA LYS A 22 16.59 16.93 -14.67
C LYS A 22 15.81 17.13 -13.37
N TRP A 23 14.65 16.53 -13.24
CA TRP A 23 13.87 16.60 -11.99
C TRP A 23 14.50 15.83 -10.85
N ALA A 24 15.13 14.70 -11.15
CA ALA A 24 15.89 13.93 -10.17
C ALA A 24 17.14 14.68 -9.66
N HIS A 25 17.68 15.58 -10.47
CA HIS A 25 18.85 16.39 -10.15
C HIS A 25 18.54 17.81 -9.67
N ILE A 26 17.26 18.20 -9.50
CA ILE A 26 16.92 19.43 -8.81
C ILE A 26 17.36 19.26 -7.36
N ASP A 27 18.53 19.80 -7.07
CA ASP A 27 19.14 19.78 -5.76
C ASP A 27 18.41 20.79 -4.85
N HIS A 28 17.56 20.29 -4.00
CA HIS A 28 16.89 21.10 -2.98
C HIS A 28 17.78 21.26 -1.73
N SER A 29 19.09 21.33 -1.93
CA SER A 29 20.10 21.41 -0.85
C SER A 29 20.08 22.71 -0.03
N SER A 30 19.18 23.65 -0.31
CA SER A 30 19.16 24.96 0.35
C SER A 30 17.98 25.22 1.30
N ALA A 31 17.20 24.23 1.67
CA ALA A 31 16.31 24.40 2.80
C ALA A 31 17.15 24.31 4.08
N GLU A 32 17.34 25.46 4.75
CA GLU A 32 17.87 25.49 6.12
C GLU A 32 17.15 24.41 6.93
N LEU A 33 17.95 23.58 7.62
CA LEU A 33 17.44 22.55 8.51
C LEU A 33 16.78 23.26 9.70
N THR A 34 15.51 23.56 9.57
CA THR A 34 14.66 23.87 10.70
C THR A 34 14.59 22.63 11.59
N GLU A 35 14.43 22.84 12.89
CA GLU A 35 14.29 21.74 13.85
C GLU A 35 13.27 20.71 13.34
N PRO A 36 13.62 19.42 13.25
CA PRO A 36 12.74 18.40 12.68
C PRO A 36 11.43 18.34 13.48
N SER A 37 10.32 18.53 12.79
CA SER A 37 8.99 18.37 13.38
C SER A 37 8.79 16.92 13.77
N SER A 38 8.68 16.63 15.06
CA SER A 38 8.39 15.26 15.51
C SER A 38 6.93 14.93 15.22
N PRO A 39 6.65 13.83 14.49
CA PRO A 39 5.27 13.41 14.26
C PRO A 39 4.62 12.95 15.57
N VAL A 40 3.37 13.38 15.77
CA VAL A 40 2.59 13.01 16.94
C VAL A 40 1.59 11.94 16.54
N SER A 41 1.57 10.83 17.26
CA SER A 41 0.50 9.83 17.12
C SER A 41 -0.79 10.40 17.69
N ILE A 42 -1.89 10.25 16.93
CA ILE A 42 -3.22 10.66 17.39
C ILE A 42 -3.74 9.73 18.46
N GLU A 43 -3.31 8.48 18.42
CA GLU A 43 -3.69 7.42 19.33
C GLU A 43 -2.48 6.99 20.18
N SER A 44 -2.68 6.76 21.47
CA SER A 44 -1.65 6.22 22.37
C SER A 44 -1.41 4.73 22.09
N ARG A 45 -0.28 4.20 22.56
CA ARG A 45 -0.01 2.75 22.48
C ARG A 45 -1.05 1.93 23.22
N SER A 46 -1.46 2.36 24.39
CA SER A 46 -2.47 1.69 25.21
C SER A 46 -3.87 1.66 24.57
N GLU A 47 -4.25 2.73 23.87
CA GLU A 47 -5.50 2.76 23.09
C GLU A 47 -5.45 1.79 21.92
N HIS A 48 -4.32 1.76 21.19
CA HIS A 48 -4.14 0.80 20.10
C HIS A 48 -4.23 -0.65 20.59
N GLU A 49 -3.54 -0.96 21.71
CA GLU A 49 -3.65 -2.29 22.33
C GLU A 49 -5.08 -2.62 22.76
N PHE A 50 -5.80 -1.65 23.34
CA PHE A 50 -7.19 -1.85 23.72
C PHE A 50 -8.06 -2.19 22.51
N LYS A 51 -7.99 -1.41 21.44
CA LYS A 51 -8.73 -1.65 20.20
C LYS A 51 -8.33 -2.96 19.51
N THR A 52 -7.05 -3.34 19.59
CA THR A 52 -6.60 -4.67 19.14
C THR A 52 -7.29 -5.79 19.92
N ARG A 53 -7.45 -5.65 21.24
CA ARG A 53 -8.20 -6.63 22.04
C ARG A 53 -9.67 -6.70 21.64
N GLU A 54 -10.32 -5.57 21.35
CA GLU A 54 -11.71 -5.52 20.85
C GLU A 54 -11.84 -6.28 19.53
N ILE A 55 -10.89 -6.10 18.59
CA ILE A 55 -10.88 -6.84 17.32
C ILE A 55 -10.70 -8.35 17.59
N ILE A 56 -9.79 -8.76 18.47
CA ILE A 56 -9.59 -10.16 18.85
C ILE A 56 -10.88 -10.75 19.44
N GLN A 57 -11.63 -9.98 20.23
CA GLN A 57 -12.94 -10.43 20.74
C GLN A 57 -13.96 -10.60 19.60
N ALA A 58 -14.03 -9.67 18.65
CA ALA A 58 -14.90 -9.82 17.48
C ALA A 58 -14.57 -11.07 16.64
N ILE A 59 -13.27 -11.41 16.52
CA ILE A 59 -12.81 -12.64 15.88
C ILE A 59 -13.26 -13.87 16.68
N LYS A 60 -13.09 -13.89 17.99
CA LYS A 60 -13.52 -14.98 18.86
C LYS A 60 -15.02 -15.23 18.83
N HIS A 61 -15.81 -14.18 18.64
CA HIS A 61 -17.26 -14.29 18.46
C HIS A 61 -17.67 -14.71 17.03
N GLY A 62 -16.72 -14.90 16.12
CA GLY A 62 -16.96 -15.35 14.75
C GLY A 62 -17.52 -14.27 13.80
N HIS A 63 -17.40 -12.99 14.16
CA HIS A 63 -17.86 -11.90 13.29
C HIS A 63 -16.92 -11.70 12.11
N VAL A 64 -15.62 -11.86 12.31
CA VAL A 64 -14.57 -11.69 11.32
C VAL A 64 -13.43 -12.70 11.54
N TYR A 65 -12.62 -12.92 10.52
CA TYR A 65 -11.40 -13.73 10.63
C TYR A 65 -10.15 -12.87 10.82
N GLN A 66 -10.15 -11.69 10.21
CA GLN A 66 -9.08 -10.71 10.25
C GLN A 66 -9.65 -9.31 10.10
N VAL A 67 -9.02 -8.34 10.78
CA VAL A 67 -9.25 -6.91 10.57
C VAL A 67 -7.89 -6.21 10.43
N ASN A 68 -7.69 -5.46 9.37
CA ASN A 68 -6.53 -4.58 9.24
C ASN A 68 -6.81 -3.28 9.99
N TYR A 69 -6.08 -3.04 11.07
CA TYR A 69 -6.25 -1.87 11.92
C TYR A 69 -5.03 -0.95 11.85
N GLY A 70 -5.27 0.35 11.74
CA GLY A 70 -4.22 1.34 11.51
C GLY A 70 -4.18 2.45 12.55
N ARG A 71 -2.96 2.99 12.73
CA ARG A 71 -2.62 4.09 13.61
C ARG A 71 -2.10 5.27 12.80
N ARG A 72 -2.37 6.50 13.23
CA ARG A 72 -2.05 7.72 12.51
C ARG A 72 -1.06 8.61 13.24
N TRP A 73 -0.10 9.13 12.47
CA TRP A 73 0.84 10.18 12.87
C TRP A 73 0.63 11.42 12.03
N LYS A 74 0.73 12.59 12.65
CA LYS A 74 0.62 13.88 11.98
C LYS A 74 1.67 14.87 12.49
N ALA A 75 2.16 15.70 11.58
CA ALA A 75 2.97 16.87 11.92
C ALA A 75 2.89 17.91 10.78
N PRO A 76 3.25 19.17 11.04
CA PRO A 76 3.55 20.11 9.98
C PRO A 76 4.63 19.56 9.04
N LEU A 77 4.51 19.86 7.75
CA LEU A 77 5.48 19.48 6.75
C LEU A 77 6.16 20.74 6.21
N GLU A 78 7.43 20.88 6.48
CA GLU A 78 8.24 22.03 6.03
C GLU A 78 8.73 21.84 4.60
N ASN A 79 9.16 20.63 4.27
CA ASN A 79 9.58 20.28 2.93
C ASN A 79 8.37 20.15 2.00
N ASP A 80 8.57 20.43 0.71
CA ASP A 80 7.57 20.10 -0.28
C ASP A 80 7.47 18.57 -0.48
N SER A 81 6.31 18.12 -0.97
CA SER A 81 6.04 16.67 -1.11
C SER A 81 6.92 15.99 -2.15
N TRP A 82 7.48 16.74 -3.13
CA TRP A 82 8.43 16.20 -4.11
C TRP A 82 9.77 15.88 -3.46
N SER A 83 10.27 16.76 -2.60
CA SER A 83 11.49 16.51 -1.85
C SER A 83 11.38 15.25 -0.98
N VAL A 84 10.21 15.05 -0.32
CA VAL A 84 9.95 13.82 0.43
C VAL A 84 9.94 12.60 -0.49
N PHE A 85 9.28 12.69 -1.65
CA PHE A 85 9.27 11.61 -2.63
C PHE A 85 10.68 11.26 -3.12
N SER A 86 11.49 12.26 -3.45
CA SER A 86 12.87 12.07 -3.88
C SER A 86 13.74 11.37 -2.81
N LYS A 87 13.58 11.76 -1.54
CA LYS A 87 14.29 11.10 -0.43
C LYS A 87 13.81 9.66 -0.25
N LEU A 88 12.49 9.48 -0.23
CA LEU A 88 11.88 8.18 0.00
C LEU A 88 12.21 7.19 -1.13
N SER A 89 12.11 7.58 -2.39
CA SER A 89 12.41 6.70 -3.53
C SER A 89 13.87 6.29 -3.63
N ARG A 90 14.80 7.09 -3.08
CA ARG A 90 16.23 6.71 -2.99
C ARG A 90 16.50 5.79 -1.81
N ALA A 91 15.97 6.13 -0.64
CA ALA A 91 16.18 5.35 0.58
C ALA A 91 15.39 4.04 0.54
N ASN A 92 14.28 4.04 -0.15
CA ASN A 92 13.24 3.03 -0.05
C ASN A 92 12.53 2.81 -1.40
N PRO A 93 13.24 2.36 -2.48
CA PRO A 93 12.65 2.12 -3.79
C PRO A 93 11.57 1.03 -3.71
N ALA A 94 10.40 1.24 -4.28
CA ALA A 94 9.31 0.28 -4.32
C ALA A 94 8.69 0.23 -5.73
N PRO A 95 8.14 -0.93 -6.14
CA PRO A 95 7.65 -1.12 -7.51
C PRO A 95 6.52 -0.15 -7.88
N TYR A 96 5.74 0.27 -6.90
CA TYR A 96 4.63 1.21 -7.05
C TYR A 96 4.92 2.55 -6.36
N SER A 97 6.20 2.98 -6.36
CA SER A 97 6.54 4.32 -5.89
C SER A 97 5.84 5.37 -6.75
N SER A 98 5.16 6.30 -6.10
CA SER A 98 4.33 7.27 -6.80
C SER A 98 4.24 8.59 -6.04
N TRP A 99 4.11 9.66 -6.81
CA TRP A 99 3.85 11.00 -6.30
C TRP A 99 2.77 11.67 -7.13
N MET A 100 1.84 12.31 -6.45
CA MET A 100 0.80 13.10 -7.06
C MET A 100 0.60 14.39 -6.31
N ARG A 101 0.31 15.47 -7.04
CA ARG A 101 -0.05 16.77 -6.47
C ARG A 101 -1.23 17.36 -7.22
N SER A 102 -2.22 17.81 -6.47
CA SER A 102 -3.35 18.57 -6.98
C SER A 102 -3.38 19.96 -6.31
N PRO A 103 -2.88 21.00 -7.00
CA PRO A 103 -2.91 22.35 -6.42
C PRO A 103 -4.31 22.87 -6.14
N SER A 104 -5.29 22.54 -6.99
CA SER A 104 -6.69 22.93 -6.83
C SER A 104 -7.35 22.32 -5.59
N LEU A 105 -7.01 21.08 -5.28
CA LEU A 105 -7.48 20.38 -4.08
C LEU A 105 -6.61 20.66 -2.86
N LYS A 106 -5.53 21.44 -3.00
CA LYS A 106 -4.54 21.69 -1.96
C LYS A 106 -4.03 20.39 -1.32
N TRP A 107 -3.71 19.43 -2.16
CA TRP A 107 -3.43 18.06 -1.75
C TRP A 107 -2.26 17.46 -2.53
N SER A 108 -1.48 16.63 -1.85
CA SER A 108 -0.50 15.75 -2.50
C SER A 108 -0.32 14.44 -1.76
N VAL A 109 0.09 13.42 -2.49
CA VAL A 109 0.36 12.06 -2.00
C VAL A 109 1.76 11.66 -2.40
N VAL A 110 2.49 11.07 -1.46
CA VAL A 110 3.79 10.43 -1.67
C VAL A 110 3.66 8.99 -1.22
N SER A 111 3.98 8.03 -2.07
CA SER A 111 3.88 6.62 -1.74
C SER A 111 5.10 5.83 -2.20
N ALA A 112 5.55 4.90 -1.36
CA ALA A 112 6.52 3.86 -1.70
C ALA A 112 5.87 2.48 -1.51
N SER A 113 4.76 2.26 -2.20
CA SER A 113 3.98 1.03 -2.05
C SER A 113 4.66 -0.17 -2.71
N PRO A 114 4.76 -1.30 -2.02
CA PRO A 114 5.23 -2.56 -2.59
C PRO A 114 4.12 -3.38 -3.24
N GLU A 115 2.85 -3.06 -3.00
CA GLU A 115 1.72 -3.99 -3.21
C GLU A 115 0.85 -3.57 -4.38
N GLN A 116 0.52 -4.53 -5.22
CA GLN A 116 -0.41 -4.38 -6.34
C GLN A 116 -1.84 -4.67 -5.87
N LEU A 117 -2.75 -3.74 -6.14
CA LEU A 117 -4.18 -4.01 -5.97
C LEU A 117 -4.67 -4.89 -7.11
N LEU A 118 -4.51 -4.41 -8.33
CA LEU A 118 -4.88 -5.16 -9.52
C LEU A 118 -4.06 -4.73 -10.74
N ARG A 119 -3.97 -5.66 -11.69
CA ARG A 119 -3.53 -5.39 -13.05
C ARG A 119 -4.48 -6.06 -14.03
N ILE A 120 -4.94 -5.30 -15.03
CA ILE A 120 -5.71 -5.82 -16.14
C ILE A 120 -4.89 -5.65 -17.41
N LYS A 121 -4.69 -6.72 -18.14
CA LYS A 121 -4.01 -6.73 -19.44
C LYS A 121 -4.51 -7.92 -20.26
N ASP A 122 -4.81 -7.68 -21.54
CA ASP A 122 -5.22 -8.72 -22.49
C ASP A 122 -6.43 -9.55 -22.00
N GLY A 123 -7.39 -8.90 -21.33
CA GLY A 123 -8.58 -9.54 -20.77
C GLY A 123 -8.34 -10.34 -19.47
N ILE A 124 -7.11 -10.40 -18.98
CA ILE A 124 -6.78 -11.07 -17.72
C ILE A 124 -6.69 -10.03 -16.62
N ILE A 125 -7.43 -10.23 -15.54
CA ILE A 125 -7.29 -9.50 -14.29
C ILE A 125 -6.44 -10.30 -13.31
N ARG A 126 -5.53 -9.63 -12.62
CA ARG A 126 -4.58 -10.24 -11.68
C ARG A 126 -4.44 -9.39 -10.44
N THR A 127 -4.33 -10.05 -9.30
CA THR A 127 -3.91 -9.46 -8.01
C THR A 127 -2.75 -10.25 -7.44
N SER A 128 -1.92 -9.61 -6.59
CA SER A 128 -0.73 -10.26 -6.04
C SER A 128 -0.60 -9.98 -4.55
N PRO A 129 -1.37 -10.67 -3.70
CA PRO A 129 -1.32 -10.50 -2.26
C PRO A 129 0.04 -10.88 -1.69
N ILE A 130 0.48 -10.08 -0.72
CA ILE A 130 1.72 -10.27 0.03
C ILE A 130 1.36 -10.51 1.50
N LYS A 131 1.79 -11.65 2.05
CA LYS A 131 1.65 -11.92 3.49
C LYS A 131 2.77 -12.88 3.94
N GLY A 132 3.28 -12.62 5.12
CA GLY A 132 4.49 -13.32 5.59
C GLY A 132 5.76 -12.60 5.13
N THR A 133 6.56 -12.18 6.10
CA THR A 133 7.79 -11.41 5.87
C THR A 133 8.87 -11.86 6.84
N THR A 134 10.08 -12.06 6.33
CA THR A 134 11.26 -12.29 7.16
C THR A 134 12.43 -11.43 6.69
N PRO A 135 13.27 -10.91 7.61
CA PRO A 135 14.47 -10.18 7.23
C PRO A 135 15.45 -11.07 6.48
N ARG A 136 16.36 -10.45 5.71
CA ARG A 136 17.49 -11.14 5.10
C ARG A 136 18.44 -11.68 6.18
N GLY A 137 19.08 -12.79 5.87
CA GLY A 137 20.19 -13.31 6.66
C GLY A 137 21.46 -12.49 6.49
N LYS A 138 22.34 -12.52 7.48
CA LYS A 138 23.65 -11.83 7.44
C LYS A 138 24.63 -12.49 6.45
N ASP A 139 24.41 -13.76 6.18
CA ASP A 139 25.17 -14.57 5.25
C ASP A 139 24.23 -15.53 4.49
N PRO A 140 24.69 -16.20 3.42
CA PRO A 140 23.87 -17.11 2.62
C PRO A 140 23.25 -18.27 3.41
N VAL A 141 23.87 -18.73 4.48
CA VAL A 141 23.36 -19.84 5.31
C VAL A 141 22.21 -19.38 6.18
N GLU A 142 22.38 -18.25 6.87
CA GLU A 142 21.32 -17.61 7.65
C GLU A 142 20.16 -17.19 6.72
N ASP A 143 20.45 -16.66 5.53
CA ASP A 143 19.44 -16.25 4.55
C ASP A 143 18.55 -17.42 4.12
N ALA A 144 19.17 -18.56 3.79
CA ALA A 144 18.44 -19.80 3.47
C ALA A 144 17.62 -20.31 4.65
N ALA A 145 18.13 -20.24 5.87
CA ALA A 145 17.40 -20.62 7.08
C ALA A 145 16.20 -19.72 7.34
N LYS A 146 16.30 -18.41 7.06
CA LYS A 146 15.18 -17.46 7.14
C LYS A 146 14.06 -17.81 6.14
N ILE A 147 14.41 -18.13 4.91
CA ILE A 147 13.47 -18.59 3.88
C ILE A 147 12.79 -19.89 4.32
N ASP A 148 13.54 -20.88 4.79
CA ASP A 148 12.98 -22.16 5.25
C ASP A 148 12.03 -21.96 6.44
N SER A 149 12.41 -21.11 7.39
CA SER A 149 11.54 -20.73 8.52
C SER A 149 10.24 -20.08 8.05
N LEU A 150 10.30 -19.16 7.07
CA LEU A 150 9.10 -18.50 6.52
C LEU A 150 8.16 -19.50 5.83
N ILE A 151 8.71 -20.40 4.99
CA ILE A 151 7.94 -21.43 4.30
C ILE A 151 7.30 -22.43 5.27
N ARG A 152 7.95 -22.71 6.41
CA ARG A 152 7.45 -23.65 7.43
C ARG A 152 6.56 -22.98 8.47
N SER A 153 6.45 -21.68 8.48
CA SER A 153 5.58 -20.94 9.41
C SER A 153 4.11 -21.26 9.13
N LYS A 154 3.52 -22.11 9.96
CA LYS A 154 2.09 -22.45 9.82
C LYS A 154 1.20 -21.22 9.94
N LYS A 155 1.57 -20.26 10.78
CA LYS A 155 0.84 -18.99 10.95
C LYS A 155 0.87 -18.19 9.66
N ASP A 156 2.08 -17.87 9.13
CA ASP A 156 2.23 -17.06 7.94
C ASP A 156 1.55 -17.69 6.72
N LEU A 157 1.67 -19.02 6.57
CA LEU A 157 0.99 -19.76 5.51
C LEU A 157 -0.53 -19.71 5.65
N ALA A 158 -1.08 -19.88 6.85
CA ALA A 158 -2.52 -19.82 7.07
C ALA A 158 -3.09 -18.43 6.76
N GLU A 159 -2.42 -17.38 7.24
CA GLU A 159 -2.79 -15.99 6.92
C GLU A 159 -2.68 -15.69 5.43
N HIS A 160 -1.62 -16.19 4.77
CA HIS A 160 -1.42 -16.03 3.34
C HIS A 160 -2.52 -16.72 2.52
N MET A 161 -2.84 -17.98 2.87
CA MET A 161 -3.90 -18.75 2.23
C MET A 161 -5.28 -18.10 2.38
N MET A 162 -5.57 -17.53 3.54
CA MET A 162 -6.81 -16.80 3.77
C MET A 162 -6.93 -15.58 2.82
N LEU A 163 -5.84 -14.83 2.62
CA LEU A 163 -5.84 -13.72 1.66
C LEU A 163 -5.99 -14.18 0.22
N VAL A 164 -5.30 -15.25 -0.17
CA VAL A 164 -5.44 -15.84 -1.52
C VAL A 164 -6.89 -16.26 -1.78
N ASP A 165 -7.55 -16.86 -0.79
CA ASP A 165 -8.95 -17.28 -0.95
C ASP A 165 -9.91 -16.08 -1.03
N LEU A 166 -9.66 -15.03 -0.25
CA LEU A 166 -10.40 -13.78 -0.32
C LEU A 166 -10.27 -13.13 -1.71
N GLU A 167 -9.05 -13.01 -2.23
CA GLU A 167 -8.80 -12.44 -3.56
C GLU A 167 -9.41 -13.30 -4.69
N ARG A 168 -9.40 -14.63 -4.54
CA ARG A 168 -10.10 -15.54 -5.46
C ARG A 168 -11.61 -15.28 -5.44
N HIS A 169 -12.20 -15.12 -4.27
CA HIS A 169 -13.62 -14.80 -4.12
C HIS A 169 -13.97 -13.47 -4.79
N ASP A 170 -13.18 -12.43 -4.52
CA ASP A 170 -13.39 -11.10 -5.09
C ASP A 170 -13.32 -11.11 -6.62
N LEU A 171 -12.30 -11.78 -7.19
CA LEU A 171 -12.15 -11.93 -8.63
C LEU A 171 -13.29 -12.75 -9.27
N SER A 172 -13.83 -13.73 -8.56
CA SER A 172 -14.90 -14.60 -9.08
C SER A 172 -16.17 -13.83 -9.42
N SER A 173 -16.36 -12.64 -8.84
CA SER A 173 -17.53 -11.78 -9.09
C SER A 173 -17.51 -11.10 -10.47
N VAL A 174 -16.33 -10.99 -11.10
CA VAL A 174 -16.13 -10.25 -12.36
C VAL A 174 -15.42 -11.07 -13.45
N CYS A 175 -15.03 -12.29 -13.14
CA CYS A 175 -14.36 -13.19 -14.06
C CYS A 175 -15.32 -14.23 -14.65
N GLU A 176 -14.95 -14.81 -15.78
CA GLU A 176 -15.62 -15.96 -16.36
C GLU A 176 -15.67 -17.11 -15.34
N PRO A 177 -16.81 -17.81 -15.17
CA PRO A 177 -16.93 -18.92 -14.25
C PRO A 177 -15.85 -19.99 -14.49
N GLY A 178 -15.14 -20.37 -13.43
CA GLY A 178 -14.08 -21.37 -13.48
C GLY A 178 -12.74 -20.87 -14.03
N SER A 179 -12.61 -19.59 -14.41
CA SER A 179 -11.36 -19.02 -14.92
C SER A 179 -10.42 -18.54 -13.83
N VAL A 180 -10.93 -18.32 -12.61
CA VAL A 180 -10.11 -17.79 -11.51
C VAL A 180 -9.23 -18.89 -10.95
N VAL A 181 -7.92 -18.67 -11.02
CA VAL A 181 -6.89 -19.62 -10.60
C VAL A 181 -5.87 -18.95 -9.70
N TRP A 182 -5.32 -19.72 -8.79
CA TRP A 182 -4.09 -19.39 -8.09
C TRP A 182 -2.93 -19.85 -8.97
N SER A 183 -2.34 -18.92 -9.72
CA SER A 183 -1.40 -19.24 -10.78
C SER A 183 0.06 -19.30 -10.32
N ASP A 184 0.40 -18.65 -9.19
CA ASP A 184 1.77 -18.61 -8.70
C ASP A 184 1.84 -18.47 -7.17
N PHE A 185 2.82 -19.15 -6.58
CA PHE A 185 3.24 -18.98 -5.19
C PHE A 185 4.75 -19.01 -5.13
N ARG A 186 5.35 -17.94 -4.60
CA ARG A 186 6.80 -17.79 -4.59
C ARG A 186 7.30 -17.02 -3.37
N ILE A 187 8.59 -17.18 -3.10
CA ILE A 187 9.34 -16.27 -2.24
C ILE A 187 9.86 -15.13 -3.12
N ALA A 188 9.44 -13.92 -2.84
CA ALA A 188 10.02 -12.72 -3.40
C ALA A 188 11.14 -12.24 -2.48
N SER A 189 12.39 -12.37 -2.96
CA SER A 189 13.57 -11.92 -2.24
C SER A 189 13.94 -10.50 -2.67
N HIS A 190 14.10 -9.65 -1.69
CA HIS A 190 14.45 -8.25 -1.85
C HIS A 190 15.74 -7.94 -1.09
N PRO A 191 16.35 -6.77 -1.28
CA PRO A 191 17.61 -6.45 -0.61
C PRO A 191 17.60 -6.70 0.90
N ASN A 192 16.48 -6.47 1.57
CA ASN A 192 16.41 -6.49 3.04
C ASN A 192 15.40 -7.50 3.61
N VAL A 193 14.53 -8.07 2.79
CA VAL A 193 13.46 -8.98 3.25
C VAL A 193 13.12 -10.05 2.23
N HIS A 194 12.51 -11.14 2.72
CA HIS A 194 11.81 -12.13 1.90
C HIS A 194 10.31 -12.06 2.21
N HIS A 195 9.48 -12.22 1.18
CA HIS A 195 8.02 -12.28 1.31
C HIS A 195 7.43 -13.53 0.69
N LEU A 196 6.33 -14.00 1.26
CA LEU A 196 5.42 -14.89 0.56
C LEU A 196 4.54 -14.05 -0.37
N VAL A 197 4.54 -14.37 -1.64
CA VAL A 197 3.74 -13.71 -2.67
C VAL A 197 2.98 -14.75 -3.46
N SER A 198 1.69 -14.55 -3.62
CA SER A 198 0.88 -15.32 -4.56
C SER A 198 0.41 -14.46 -5.71
N THR A 199 0.00 -15.11 -6.77
CA THR A 199 -0.73 -14.47 -7.87
C THR A 199 -2.05 -15.18 -8.04
N VAL A 200 -3.13 -14.42 -8.00
CA VAL A 200 -4.48 -14.89 -8.34
C VAL A 200 -4.91 -14.14 -9.59
N GLU A 201 -5.41 -14.87 -10.58
CA GLU A 201 -5.80 -14.29 -11.86
C GLU A 201 -7.03 -14.97 -12.43
N GLY A 202 -7.74 -14.26 -13.32
CA GLY A 202 -8.90 -14.78 -14.01
C GLY A 202 -9.16 -14.02 -15.31
N LEU A 203 -9.95 -14.63 -16.20
CA LEU A 203 -10.44 -13.96 -17.41
C LEU A 203 -11.62 -13.06 -17.04
N VAL A 204 -11.52 -11.78 -17.38
CA VAL A 204 -12.63 -10.83 -17.17
C VAL A 204 -13.83 -11.29 -17.98
N ALA A 205 -14.99 -11.42 -17.35
CA ALA A 205 -16.19 -11.88 -18.00
C ALA A 205 -16.64 -10.94 -19.12
N GLN A 206 -17.15 -11.50 -20.20
CA GLN A 206 -17.61 -10.71 -21.34
C GLN A 206 -18.72 -9.73 -20.91
N GLY A 207 -18.55 -8.46 -21.25
CA GLY A 207 -19.48 -7.40 -20.86
C GLY A 207 -19.23 -6.79 -19.48
N SER A 208 -18.26 -7.30 -18.72
CA SER A 208 -17.84 -6.64 -17.48
C SER A 208 -17.15 -5.31 -17.75
N GLU A 209 -17.59 -4.27 -17.07
CA GLU A 209 -16.95 -2.97 -17.14
C GLU A 209 -15.67 -2.92 -16.29
N LEU A 210 -14.72 -2.09 -16.71
CA LEU A 210 -13.49 -1.86 -15.94
C LEU A 210 -13.77 -1.35 -14.52
N SER A 211 -14.82 -0.55 -14.36
CA SER A 211 -15.30 -0.06 -13.06
C SER A 211 -15.71 -1.22 -12.14
N SER A 212 -16.42 -2.20 -12.66
CA SER A 212 -16.83 -3.40 -11.91
C SER A 212 -15.62 -4.23 -11.48
N ALA A 213 -14.64 -4.40 -12.39
CA ALA A 213 -13.40 -5.11 -12.08
C ALA A 213 -12.59 -4.40 -10.98
N ILE A 214 -12.54 -3.07 -10.98
CA ILE A 214 -11.90 -2.30 -9.90
C ILE A 214 -12.68 -2.48 -8.60
N SER A 215 -14.00 -2.31 -8.65
CA SER A 215 -14.87 -2.36 -7.45
C SER A 215 -14.89 -3.74 -6.78
N SER A 216 -14.62 -4.82 -7.50
CA SER A 216 -14.56 -6.17 -6.92
C SER A 216 -13.38 -6.34 -5.96
N LEU A 217 -12.25 -5.75 -6.30
CA LEU A 217 -11.02 -5.83 -5.48
C LEU A 217 -10.86 -4.63 -4.53
N PHE A 218 -11.44 -3.47 -4.84
CA PHE A 218 -11.30 -2.29 -4.01
C PHE A 218 -12.45 -2.17 -2.98
N PRO A 219 -12.13 -1.86 -1.71
CA PRO A 219 -10.78 -1.81 -1.14
C PRO A 219 -10.15 -3.20 -1.01
N GLY A 220 -8.81 -3.26 -1.08
CA GLY A 220 -8.08 -4.54 -1.04
C GLY A 220 -8.33 -5.35 0.23
N GLY A 221 -8.38 -6.67 0.11
CA GLY A 221 -8.60 -7.59 1.23
C GLY A 221 -7.48 -7.52 2.27
N SER A 222 -6.22 -7.35 1.82
CA SER A 222 -5.04 -7.27 2.68
C SER A 222 -5.05 -6.07 3.63
N ILE A 223 -5.77 -4.99 3.27
CA ILE A 223 -5.83 -3.74 4.02
C ILE A 223 -7.21 -3.50 4.69
N THR A 224 -8.15 -4.40 4.53
CA THR A 224 -9.47 -4.38 5.19
C THR A 224 -9.62 -5.57 6.13
N GLY A 225 -9.81 -6.74 5.60
CA GLY A 225 -9.99 -7.98 6.36
C GLY A 225 -11.05 -8.90 5.76
N CYS A 226 -11.43 -9.92 6.50
CA CYS A 226 -12.33 -10.97 6.04
C CYS A 226 -13.39 -11.32 7.11
N PRO A 227 -14.70 -11.35 6.79
CA PRO A 227 -15.35 -10.85 5.57
C PRO A 227 -15.21 -9.32 5.41
N LYS A 228 -15.03 -8.84 4.19
CA LYS A 228 -14.65 -7.46 3.88
C LYS A 228 -15.63 -6.43 4.49
N THR A 229 -16.92 -6.57 4.24
CA THR A 229 -17.95 -5.61 4.72
C THR A 229 -17.97 -5.51 6.25
N MET A 230 -17.92 -6.64 6.96
CA MET A 230 -17.92 -6.62 8.42
C MET A 230 -16.63 -6.02 8.97
N SER A 231 -15.49 -6.36 8.38
CA SER A 231 -14.20 -5.78 8.76
C SER A 231 -14.17 -4.26 8.57
N MET A 232 -14.74 -3.75 7.46
CA MET A 232 -14.87 -2.32 7.20
C MET A 232 -15.72 -1.62 8.27
N SER A 233 -16.83 -2.21 8.68
CA SER A 233 -17.67 -1.66 9.76
C SER A 233 -16.92 -1.57 11.10
N ILE A 234 -16.14 -2.59 11.43
CA ILE A 234 -15.31 -2.59 12.65
C ILE A 234 -14.21 -1.52 12.56
N ILE A 235 -13.57 -1.39 11.40
CA ILE A 235 -12.54 -0.38 11.14
C ILE A 235 -13.10 1.02 11.33
N ASP A 236 -14.24 1.33 10.70
CA ASP A 236 -14.90 2.62 10.81
C ASP A 236 -15.22 2.99 12.27
N HIS A 237 -15.77 2.03 13.01
CA HIS A 237 -16.09 2.21 14.42
C HIS A 237 -14.84 2.45 15.29
N LEU A 238 -13.77 1.69 15.08
CA LEU A 238 -12.59 1.75 15.94
C LEU A 238 -11.61 2.85 15.56
N GLU A 239 -11.39 3.11 14.28
CA GLU A 239 -10.51 4.19 13.84
C GLU A 239 -11.16 5.56 14.06
N GLY A 240 -12.48 5.68 13.87
CA GLY A 240 -13.26 6.89 14.11
C GLY A 240 -12.85 8.10 13.27
N THR A 241 -12.00 7.88 12.28
CA THR A 241 -11.51 8.91 11.34
C THR A 241 -11.27 8.33 9.97
N SER A 242 -11.49 9.13 8.92
CA SER A 242 -11.18 8.75 7.54
C SER A 242 -9.69 8.36 7.39
N ARG A 243 -9.42 7.30 6.65
CA ARG A 243 -8.05 6.85 6.34
C ARG A 243 -7.30 7.78 5.38
N GLY A 244 -8.01 8.64 4.65
CA GLY A 244 -7.43 9.50 3.63
C GLY A 244 -6.86 8.68 2.47
N ALA A 245 -5.68 9.04 1.99
CA ALA A 245 -5.01 8.30 0.93
C ALA A 245 -4.54 6.90 1.36
N TRP A 246 -4.29 6.68 2.65
CA TRP A 246 -3.82 5.38 3.13
C TRP A 246 -4.87 4.29 2.89
N THR A 247 -4.45 3.15 2.37
CA THR A 247 -5.29 2.03 1.91
C THR A 247 -6.17 2.30 0.69
N GLY A 248 -6.03 3.49 0.10
CA GLY A 248 -6.57 3.78 -1.22
C GLY A 248 -5.77 3.12 -2.34
N SER A 249 -5.92 3.61 -3.54
CA SER A 249 -5.22 3.08 -4.71
C SER A 249 -4.79 4.21 -5.65
N MET A 250 -3.65 4.03 -6.29
CA MET A 250 -3.12 4.92 -7.33
C MET A 250 -2.52 4.09 -8.45
N GLY A 251 -2.65 4.57 -9.68
CA GLY A 251 -2.05 3.91 -10.82
C GLY A 251 -2.50 4.50 -12.14
N HIS A 252 -2.53 3.70 -13.17
CA HIS A 252 -2.95 4.15 -14.49
C HIS A 252 -4.02 3.23 -15.09
N ILE A 253 -4.92 3.83 -15.84
CA ILE A 253 -5.94 3.14 -16.62
C ILE A 253 -5.94 3.70 -18.04
N ASN A 254 -5.81 2.81 -19.01
CA ASN A 254 -5.99 3.14 -20.42
C ASN A 254 -7.34 2.62 -20.90
N SER A 255 -8.32 3.51 -20.97
CA SER A 255 -9.70 3.15 -21.37
C SER A 255 -9.82 2.69 -22.84
N THR A 256 -8.82 2.93 -23.67
CA THR A 256 -8.83 2.49 -25.07
C THR A 256 -8.38 1.04 -25.21
N THR A 257 -7.40 0.63 -24.42
CA THR A 257 -6.84 -0.72 -24.47
C THR A 257 -7.37 -1.63 -23.37
N GLY A 258 -8.12 -1.08 -22.40
CA GLY A 258 -8.57 -1.83 -21.21
C GLY A 258 -7.45 -2.19 -20.23
N ILE A 259 -6.22 -1.64 -20.44
CA ILE A 259 -5.10 -1.90 -19.52
C ILE A 259 -5.26 -1.05 -18.28
N ALA A 260 -5.15 -1.67 -17.12
CA ALA A 260 -5.08 -1.01 -15.82
C ALA A 260 -3.95 -1.59 -14.98
N ASP A 261 -3.31 -0.76 -14.16
CA ASP A 261 -2.33 -1.19 -13.16
C ASP A 261 -2.45 -0.26 -11.96
N LEU A 262 -2.94 -0.79 -10.85
CA LEU A 262 -3.29 -0.05 -9.64
C LEU A 262 -2.58 -0.67 -8.43
N ASN A 263 -2.05 0.18 -7.56
CA ASN A 263 -1.42 -0.23 -6.31
C ASN A 263 -2.41 -0.19 -5.13
N ILE A 264 -1.94 -0.64 -3.97
CA ILE A 264 -2.52 -0.31 -2.66
C ILE A 264 -1.66 0.79 -2.05
N LEU A 265 -2.26 1.90 -1.62
CA LEU A 265 -1.53 3.02 -1.01
C LEU A 265 -1.17 2.70 0.44
N ILE A 266 -0.09 1.98 0.64
CA ILE A 266 0.59 1.77 1.91
C ILE A 266 1.97 2.43 1.89
N ARG A 267 2.59 2.65 3.05
CA ARG A 267 3.82 3.45 3.15
C ARG A 267 3.65 4.81 2.45
N THR A 268 2.56 5.46 2.82
CA THR A 268 2.04 6.63 2.11
C THR A 268 1.94 7.83 3.05
N LEU A 269 2.42 8.98 2.55
CA LEU A 269 2.24 10.29 3.15
C LEU A 269 1.11 11.01 2.43
N ASP A 270 0.08 11.39 3.16
CA ASP A 270 -1.00 12.28 2.72
C ASP A 270 -0.68 13.72 3.19
N VAL A 271 -0.61 14.65 2.26
CA VAL A 271 -0.32 16.06 2.56
C VAL A 271 -1.51 16.92 2.22
N ARG A 272 -2.02 17.63 3.21
CA ARG A 272 -3.10 18.61 3.04
C ARG A 272 -2.62 20.00 3.40
N ILE A 273 -3.02 20.99 2.62
CA ILE A 273 -2.76 22.40 2.95
C ILE A 273 -3.94 22.90 3.78
N LYS A 274 -3.68 23.22 5.05
CA LYS A 274 -4.64 23.82 5.98
C LYS A 274 -4.06 25.10 6.53
N ASP A 275 -4.82 26.20 6.49
CA ASP A 275 -4.40 27.52 6.99
C ASP A 275 -3.01 27.93 6.47
N SER A 276 -2.79 27.75 5.16
CA SER A 276 -1.53 28.01 4.47
C SER A 276 -0.32 27.18 4.93
N LYS A 277 -0.54 26.15 5.74
CA LYS A 277 0.50 25.21 6.20
C LYS A 277 0.29 23.84 5.59
N ASN A 278 1.37 23.20 5.18
CA ASN A 278 1.34 21.80 4.82
C ASN A 278 1.26 20.93 6.08
N ILE A 279 0.28 20.06 6.15
CA ILE A 279 0.16 19.08 7.22
C ILE A 279 0.34 17.70 6.60
N GLY A 280 1.37 17.01 7.03
CA GLY A 280 1.62 15.61 6.65
C GLY A 280 0.90 14.65 7.58
N SER A 281 0.35 13.58 7.02
CA SER A 281 -0.29 12.48 7.74
C SER A 281 0.21 11.15 7.20
N VAL A 282 0.69 10.30 8.07
CA VAL A 282 1.11 8.92 7.78
C VAL A 282 0.22 7.99 8.59
N MET A 283 -0.25 6.93 7.97
CA MET A 283 -0.88 5.80 8.67
C MET A 283 -0.14 4.51 8.39
N ALA A 284 -0.11 3.64 9.38
CA ALA A 284 0.41 2.28 9.27
C ALA A 284 -0.31 1.38 10.27
N GLY A 285 -0.36 0.09 9.95
CA GLY A 285 -1.03 -0.91 10.78
C GLY A 285 -0.78 -2.32 10.31
N GLY A 286 -1.49 -3.26 10.88
CA GLY A 286 -1.36 -4.68 10.60
C GLY A 286 -2.71 -5.40 10.55
N GLY A 287 -2.69 -6.60 10.01
CA GLY A 287 -3.85 -7.50 10.01
C GLY A 287 -3.94 -8.24 11.34
N ILE A 288 -4.88 -7.87 12.17
CA ILE A 288 -5.12 -8.49 13.46
C ILE A 288 -5.90 -9.79 13.26
N VAL A 289 -5.39 -10.88 13.80
CA VAL A 289 -5.95 -12.23 13.77
C VAL A 289 -6.14 -12.76 15.17
N HIS A 290 -6.71 -13.98 15.30
CA HIS A 290 -7.00 -14.61 16.59
C HIS A 290 -5.80 -14.66 17.54
N ASP A 291 -4.61 -14.97 17.01
CA ASP A 291 -3.39 -15.17 17.80
C ASP A 291 -2.51 -13.91 17.88
N SER A 292 -3.03 -12.76 17.45
CA SER A 292 -2.33 -11.48 17.56
C SER A 292 -2.08 -11.09 19.01
N ILE A 293 -0.89 -10.55 19.27
CA ILE A 293 -0.49 -10.03 20.58
C ILE A 293 -0.56 -8.50 20.51
N PRO A 294 -1.42 -7.84 21.32
CA PRO A 294 -1.69 -6.40 21.19
C PRO A 294 -0.44 -5.50 21.19
N SER A 295 0.53 -5.78 22.06
CA SER A 295 1.78 -5.00 22.10
C SER A 295 2.64 -5.17 20.85
N VAL A 296 2.63 -6.36 20.25
CA VAL A 296 3.37 -6.65 19.02
C VAL A 296 2.74 -5.96 17.81
N GLU A 297 1.39 -5.88 17.75
CA GLU A 297 0.67 -5.16 16.71
C GLU A 297 0.96 -3.64 16.76
N VAL A 298 1.12 -3.08 17.95
CA VAL A 298 1.55 -1.69 18.14
C VAL A 298 2.96 -1.47 17.57
N GLU A 299 3.90 -2.34 17.92
CA GLU A 299 5.28 -2.29 17.43
C GLU A 299 5.36 -2.45 15.92
N GLU A 300 4.54 -3.34 15.35
CA GLU A 300 4.45 -3.55 13.91
C GLU A 300 3.96 -2.29 13.18
N ALA A 301 2.93 -1.62 13.71
CA ALA A 301 2.42 -0.37 13.14
C ALA A 301 3.49 0.74 13.19
N GLU A 302 4.20 0.90 14.31
CA GLU A 302 5.27 1.87 14.49
C GLU A 302 6.43 1.57 13.53
N TRP A 303 6.85 0.33 13.44
CA TRP A 303 7.90 -0.09 12.54
C TRP A 303 7.55 0.15 11.06
N LYS A 304 6.31 -0.15 10.64
CA LYS A 304 5.85 0.11 9.28
C LYS A 304 5.79 1.60 8.95
N ALA A 305 5.54 2.46 9.94
CA ALA A 305 5.54 3.91 9.77
C ALA A 305 6.96 4.50 9.72
N ASP A 306 7.96 3.87 10.34
CA ASP A 306 9.26 4.47 10.62
C ASP A 306 9.98 4.99 9.39
N ALA A 307 10.05 4.22 8.31
CA ALA A 307 10.76 4.63 7.10
C ALA A 307 10.18 5.90 6.47
N ILE A 308 8.86 6.00 6.41
CA ILE A 308 8.20 7.16 5.81
C ILE A 308 8.20 8.37 6.74
N THR A 309 8.10 8.17 8.05
CA THR A 309 8.20 9.27 9.03
C THR A 309 9.61 9.86 9.05
N ARG A 310 10.66 9.05 8.99
CA ARG A 310 12.05 9.51 8.86
C ARG A 310 12.28 10.25 7.54
N ALA A 311 11.79 9.74 6.43
CA ALA A 311 11.92 10.44 5.14
C ALA A 311 11.18 11.78 5.13
N THR A 312 10.05 11.86 5.82
CA THR A 312 9.18 13.04 5.87
C THR A 312 9.67 14.10 6.85
N TRP A 313 9.95 13.71 8.10
CA TRP A 313 10.22 14.62 9.21
C TRP A 313 11.62 14.47 9.80
N GLY A 314 12.44 13.56 9.32
CA GLY A 314 13.74 13.26 9.90
C GLY A 314 13.67 12.57 11.28
N ALA A 315 12.46 12.20 11.72
CA ALA A 315 12.20 11.64 13.03
C ALA A 315 11.43 10.32 12.93
N PRO A 316 11.67 9.37 13.86
CA PRO A 316 10.95 8.11 13.89
C PRO A 316 9.47 8.30 14.27
N ALA A 317 8.66 7.28 13.98
CA ALA A 317 7.26 7.25 14.37
C ALA A 317 7.03 7.17 15.90
N PHE A 318 8.06 6.81 16.65
CA PHE A 318 8.04 6.65 18.11
C PHE A 318 9.30 7.24 18.75
N LYS A 319 9.18 7.72 20.00
CA LYS A 319 10.29 8.35 20.72
C LYS A 319 11.07 7.41 21.64
N ASP A 320 10.53 6.24 21.94
CA ASP A 320 11.19 5.32 22.87
C ASP A 320 12.30 4.53 22.19
N ASN A 321 13.42 4.37 22.92
CA ASN A 321 14.63 3.65 22.50
C ASN A 321 14.45 2.12 22.35
N LEU A 322 13.29 1.66 21.90
CA LEU A 322 13.17 0.31 21.42
C LEU A 322 13.96 0.27 20.12
N SER A 323 15.12 -0.37 20.19
CA SER A 323 15.83 -0.76 18.97
C SER A 323 14.80 -1.49 18.11
N PRO A 324 14.51 -1.00 16.89
CA PRO A 324 13.66 -1.76 15.99
C PRO A 324 14.26 -3.17 15.90
N PRO A 325 13.45 -4.20 15.78
CA PRO A 325 14.00 -5.49 15.42
C PRO A 325 14.93 -5.21 14.25
N THR A 326 16.16 -5.66 14.28
CA THR A 326 17.29 -5.31 13.40
C THR A 326 17.07 -5.62 11.91
N ALA A 327 15.83 -5.69 11.50
CA ALA A 327 15.37 -5.69 10.13
C ALA A 327 15.19 -4.23 9.71
N GLU A 328 16.23 -3.67 9.16
CA GLU A 328 16.07 -2.48 8.32
C GLU A 328 14.97 -2.79 7.32
N MET A 329 13.89 -1.98 7.33
CA MET A 329 12.85 -2.07 6.32
C MET A 329 13.44 -1.62 5.00
N GLY A 330 14.10 -2.53 4.38
CA GLY A 330 14.43 -2.40 2.99
C GLY A 330 13.21 -2.58 2.16
N VAL A 331 13.07 -1.68 1.30
CA VAL A 331 12.04 -1.62 0.33
C VAL A 331 12.27 -2.58 -0.78
N LEU A 332 11.23 -3.18 -1.02
CA LEU A 332 10.80 -4.05 -2.05
C LEU A 332 10.77 -3.36 -3.42
N ALA A 333 11.87 -3.42 -4.16
CA ALA A 333 11.74 -3.46 -5.59
C ALA A 333 11.36 -4.90 -5.96
N LEU A 334 10.11 -5.14 -6.31
CA LEU A 334 9.77 -6.37 -7.02
C LEU A 334 10.57 -6.34 -8.33
N PRO A 335 11.44 -7.32 -8.62
CA PRO A 335 11.93 -7.46 -9.97
C PRO A 335 10.68 -7.70 -10.81
N MET A 336 10.37 -6.79 -11.74
CA MET A 336 9.58 -7.16 -12.89
C MET A 336 10.27 -8.41 -13.42
N SER A 337 9.59 -9.54 -13.37
CA SER A 337 10.11 -10.73 -14.04
C SER A 337 10.48 -10.28 -15.44
N PRO A 338 11.72 -10.43 -15.90
CA PRO A 338 12.04 -10.12 -17.26
C PRO A 338 11.15 -11.07 -18.07
N SER A 339 10.12 -10.52 -18.70
CA SER A 339 9.47 -11.22 -19.78
C SER A 339 10.59 -11.52 -20.76
N ASN A 340 10.83 -12.79 -21.06
CA ASN A 340 11.79 -13.22 -22.07
C ASN A 340 11.40 -12.80 -23.49
N ASP A 341 10.63 -11.73 -23.60
CA ASP A 341 10.22 -11.13 -24.86
C ASP A 341 11.28 -10.12 -25.28
N LYS A 342 12.31 -10.65 -25.95
CA LYS A 342 13.40 -9.88 -26.56
C LYS A 342 12.94 -8.95 -27.69
N ASN A 343 11.66 -8.83 -27.94
CA ASN A 343 11.06 -8.01 -29.03
C ASN A 343 9.98 -7.04 -28.56
N ALA A 344 9.91 -6.72 -27.28
CA ALA A 344 9.08 -5.59 -26.86
C ALA A 344 9.75 -4.27 -27.31
N ASN A 345 9.52 -3.90 -28.57
CA ASN A 345 9.69 -2.53 -28.99
C ASN A 345 8.78 -1.68 -28.09
N PHE A 346 9.39 -0.98 -27.14
CA PHE A 346 8.77 0.10 -26.39
C PHE A 346 8.38 1.20 -27.38
N THR A 347 7.27 1.02 -28.05
CA THR A 347 6.60 2.13 -28.74
C THR A 347 5.97 2.97 -27.64
N LEU A 348 6.69 3.98 -27.22
CA LEU A 348 6.24 4.98 -26.26
C LEU A 348 4.86 5.48 -26.66
N PHE A 349 3.94 5.32 -25.77
CA PHE A 349 2.56 5.79 -25.66
C PHE A 349 2.19 6.96 -26.60
N GLN A 350 1.46 6.65 -27.65
CA GLN A 350 0.83 7.68 -28.51
C GLN A 350 -0.57 8.12 -28.02
N LYS A 351 -1.04 7.64 -26.88
CA LYS A 351 -2.33 8.09 -26.31
C LYS A 351 -2.17 8.35 -24.82
N ILE A 352 -2.66 9.50 -24.40
CA ILE A 352 -2.57 10.05 -23.05
C ILE A 352 -3.18 9.08 -22.04
N PRO A 353 -2.41 8.56 -21.07
CA PRO A 353 -2.97 7.75 -20.00
C PRO A 353 -3.84 8.62 -19.09
N LYS A 354 -5.02 8.14 -18.75
CA LYS A 354 -5.84 8.74 -17.69
C LYS A 354 -5.31 8.26 -16.36
N ILE A 355 -4.90 9.18 -15.50
CA ILE A 355 -4.53 8.87 -14.12
C ILE A 355 -5.79 8.97 -13.28
N ILE A 356 -6.15 7.87 -12.63
CA ILE A 356 -7.25 7.82 -11.67
C ILE A 356 -6.63 7.63 -10.29
N LEU A 357 -6.94 8.54 -9.39
CA LEU A 357 -6.74 8.35 -7.96
C LEU A 357 -8.07 7.88 -7.38
N VAL A 358 -8.06 6.71 -6.78
CA VAL A 358 -9.18 6.23 -5.98
C VAL A 358 -8.85 6.55 -4.53
N ASP A 359 -9.57 7.52 -3.97
CA ASP A 359 -9.40 7.96 -2.59
C ASP A 359 -10.40 7.21 -1.69
N ASN A 360 -9.95 6.84 -0.53
CA ASN A 360 -10.74 6.13 0.48
C ASN A 360 -11.40 7.10 1.48
N LEU A 361 -11.55 8.38 1.10
CA LEU A 361 -12.07 9.42 2.01
C LEU A 361 -13.49 9.14 2.48
N ASP A 362 -14.31 8.49 1.64
CA ASP A 362 -15.71 8.18 1.90
C ASP A 362 -16.06 6.71 1.70
N SER A 363 -15.09 5.82 1.81
CA SER A 363 -15.23 4.40 1.43
C SER A 363 -16.21 3.60 2.28
N PHE A 364 -16.79 4.19 3.31
CA PHE A 364 -17.74 3.53 4.21
C PHE A 364 -19.14 4.14 4.18
N THR A 365 -19.39 5.11 3.31
CA THR A 365 -20.72 5.69 3.15
C THR A 365 -21.40 5.02 1.96
N PHE A 366 -22.25 4.05 2.23
CA PHE A 366 -23.24 3.51 1.29
C PHE A 366 -24.53 4.28 1.33
#